data_9273a3556b73ecb07af61f74f65ce384
#
_entry.id   9273a3556b73ecb07af61f74f65ce384
#
_cell.length_a   1.000
_cell.length_b   1.000
_cell.length_c   1.000
_cell.angle_alpha   90.00
_cell.angle_beta   90.00
_cell.angle_gamma   90.00
#
_symmetry.space_group_name_H-M   'P 1'
#
loop_
_entity.id
_entity.type
_entity.pdbx_description
1 polymer ?
#
loop_
_entity_poly.entity_id
_entity_poly.type
_entity_poly.pdbx_seq_one_letter_code
_entity_poly.pdbx_strand_id
1 'polypeptide(L)'
;MIFNRRNNGAEELRMVTCSFYANADFTKIASMVATVQTEVAKIVGADVMGAIEAAYEQGEDSEIIRAAQSTIGYMATMRYFRLNDISHETDGRKVKMDGENERRPFEWQLERDDRMHLEEYYNSFDRFIGLLMADTNFQQTQLYKRMSGLVVKDCETLQWVTGIEFSNHLLIRILPLLNEAQMYVQKAYGEAPLSGIDDDGLLFLVQSAIGHRAMALFVRRTEMKALPAGAFREVITSGGGKKDNTTEQLHDYYREEMRVAEAYVHDMQSLRDYRANESVAHLTMPENDENNKYFRV
;
A
#
# COMPACT_ATOMS: atom_id res chain seq x y z
N MET A 1 -5.50 -1.15 -24.51
CA MET A 1 -4.91 -2.28 -23.74
C MET A 1 -3.42 -2.32 -23.98
N ILE A 2 -2.61 -2.34 -22.94
CA ILE A 2 -1.13 -2.24 -23.01
C ILE A 2 -0.42 -3.58 -23.32
N PHE A 3 -1.11 -4.50 -23.91
CA PHE A 3 -0.60 -5.74 -24.49
C PHE A 3 -1.10 -5.90 -25.92
N ASN A 4 -0.57 -6.83 -26.65
CA ASN A 4 -1.01 -7.19 -28.01
C ASN A 4 -0.25 -6.46 -29.14
N ARG A 5 0.88 -5.82 -28.85
CA ARG A 5 1.74 -5.21 -29.88
C ARG A 5 2.63 -6.25 -30.58
N ARG A 6 3.04 -7.30 -29.84
CA ARG A 6 3.85 -8.41 -30.34
C ARG A 6 3.11 -9.73 -30.09
N ASN A 7 3.16 -10.63 -31.06
CA ASN A 7 2.60 -11.98 -30.93
C ASN A 7 1.23 -12.00 -30.19
N ASN A 8 0.32 -11.12 -30.54
CA ASN A 8 -0.97 -10.95 -29.90
C ASN A 8 -0.89 -10.83 -28.37
N GLY A 9 0.20 -10.25 -27.85
CA GLY A 9 0.42 -10.01 -26.43
C GLY A 9 0.96 -11.20 -25.62
N ALA A 10 1.00 -12.41 -26.18
CA ALA A 10 1.49 -13.58 -25.46
C ALA A 10 2.98 -13.48 -25.14
N GLU A 11 3.79 -13.00 -26.06
CA GLU A 11 5.22 -12.79 -25.86
C GLU A 11 5.49 -11.70 -24.80
N GLU A 12 4.78 -10.58 -24.88
CA GLU A 12 4.88 -9.49 -23.91
C GLU A 12 4.48 -9.97 -22.50
N LEU A 13 3.39 -10.73 -22.39
CA LEU A 13 2.95 -11.28 -21.11
C LEU A 13 3.99 -12.23 -20.51
N ARG A 14 4.59 -13.10 -21.33
CA ARG A 14 5.68 -13.98 -20.92
C ARG A 14 6.90 -13.20 -20.43
N MET A 15 7.27 -12.12 -21.13
CA MET A 15 8.45 -11.31 -20.77
C MET A 15 8.27 -10.66 -19.39
N VAL A 16 7.06 -10.27 -19.02
CA VAL A 16 6.82 -9.57 -17.75
C VAL A 16 6.45 -10.48 -16.59
N THR A 17 5.86 -11.67 -16.86
CA THR A 17 5.44 -12.59 -15.80
C THR A 17 6.32 -13.82 -15.67
N CYS A 18 7.17 -14.12 -16.67
CA CYS A 18 8.00 -15.32 -16.77
C CYS A 18 7.24 -16.66 -16.64
N SER A 19 5.91 -16.62 -16.54
CA SER A 19 5.06 -17.78 -16.24
C SER A 19 4.05 -18.10 -17.34
N PHE A 20 3.83 -17.21 -18.30
CA PHE A 20 2.92 -17.43 -19.41
C PHE A 20 3.67 -17.90 -20.66
N TYR A 21 3.28 -19.03 -21.22
CA TYR A 21 3.98 -19.60 -22.37
C TYR A 21 3.78 -18.80 -23.65
N ALA A 22 4.84 -18.58 -24.42
CA ALA A 22 4.79 -17.84 -25.69
C ALA A 22 3.82 -18.43 -26.71
N ASN A 23 3.59 -19.75 -26.67
CA ASN A 23 2.66 -20.46 -27.56
C ASN A 23 1.21 -20.42 -27.07
N ALA A 24 0.96 -19.79 -25.90
CA ALA A 24 -0.40 -19.68 -25.40
C ALA A 24 -1.21 -18.68 -26.25
N ASP A 25 -2.46 -19.01 -26.48
CA ASP A 25 -3.38 -18.14 -27.18
C ASP A 25 -3.79 -16.95 -26.26
N PHE A 26 -3.29 -15.76 -26.59
CA PHE A 26 -3.58 -14.56 -25.82
C PHE A 26 -5.08 -14.25 -25.74
N THR A 27 -5.86 -14.68 -26.73
CA THR A 27 -7.32 -14.42 -26.72
C THR A 27 -8.02 -15.02 -25.51
N LYS A 28 -7.47 -16.10 -24.95
CA LYS A 28 -8.01 -16.77 -23.75
C LYS A 28 -7.85 -15.95 -22.47
N ILE A 29 -6.80 -15.15 -22.39
CA ILE A 29 -6.51 -14.33 -21.20
C ILE A 29 -6.87 -12.85 -21.41
N ALA A 30 -7.13 -12.43 -22.65
CA ALA A 30 -7.34 -11.03 -23.01
C ALA A 30 -8.43 -10.33 -22.19
N SER A 31 -9.53 -11.02 -21.91
CA SER A 31 -10.62 -10.48 -21.08
C SER A 31 -10.20 -10.26 -19.64
N MET A 32 -9.35 -11.13 -19.09
CA MET A 32 -8.82 -11.00 -17.74
C MET A 32 -7.83 -9.83 -17.66
N VAL A 33 -6.95 -9.71 -18.65
CA VAL A 33 -6.02 -8.56 -18.78
C VAL A 33 -6.80 -7.24 -18.84
N ALA A 34 -7.85 -7.16 -19.67
CA ALA A 34 -8.70 -5.96 -19.78
C ALA A 34 -9.39 -5.63 -18.45
N THR A 35 -9.88 -6.65 -17.73
CA THR A 35 -10.52 -6.48 -16.42
C THR A 35 -9.53 -5.92 -15.40
N VAL A 36 -8.35 -6.52 -15.29
CA VAL A 36 -7.31 -6.06 -14.35
C VAL A 36 -6.81 -4.66 -14.71
N GLN A 37 -6.62 -4.37 -16.01
CA GLN A 37 -6.27 -3.01 -16.46
C GLN A 37 -7.32 -1.98 -16.02
N THR A 38 -8.59 -2.32 -16.12
CA THR A 38 -9.67 -1.45 -15.65
C THR A 38 -9.66 -1.27 -14.13
N GLU A 39 -9.33 -2.31 -13.37
CA GLU A 39 -9.18 -2.22 -11.91
C GLU A 39 -7.99 -1.32 -11.52
N VAL A 40 -6.85 -1.47 -12.18
CA VAL A 40 -5.68 -0.60 -11.99
C VAL A 40 -6.01 0.85 -12.35
N ALA A 41 -6.71 1.07 -13.48
CA ALA A 41 -7.15 2.41 -13.90
C ALA A 41 -8.07 3.09 -12.88
N LYS A 42 -8.92 2.33 -12.18
CA LYS A 42 -9.75 2.88 -11.09
C LYS A 42 -8.93 3.35 -9.89
N ILE A 43 -7.76 2.75 -9.68
CA ILE A 43 -6.87 3.11 -8.57
C ILE A 43 -6.02 4.33 -8.95
N VAL A 44 -5.30 4.27 -10.08
CA VAL A 44 -4.33 5.30 -10.47
C VAL A 44 -4.92 6.48 -11.24
N GLY A 45 -6.14 6.32 -11.75
CA GLY A 45 -6.83 7.29 -12.59
C GLY A 45 -6.95 6.82 -14.04
N ALA A 46 -8.14 6.99 -14.63
CA ALA A 46 -8.43 6.60 -16.02
C ALA A 46 -7.57 7.40 -17.02
N ASP A 47 -7.37 8.69 -16.77
CA ASP A 47 -6.57 9.56 -17.63
C ASP A 47 -5.10 9.14 -17.66
N VAL A 48 -4.55 8.74 -16.51
CA VAL A 48 -3.17 8.22 -16.39
C VAL A 48 -3.02 6.93 -17.20
N MET A 49 -3.93 5.96 -17.00
CA MET A 49 -3.89 4.73 -17.77
C MET A 49 -4.13 4.95 -19.26
N GLY A 50 -4.98 5.90 -19.62
CA GLY A 50 -5.21 6.29 -21.01
C GLY A 50 -3.96 6.88 -21.68
N ALA A 51 -3.20 7.71 -20.97
CA ALA A 51 -1.92 8.25 -21.45
C ALA A 51 -0.88 7.14 -21.65
N ILE A 52 -0.77 6.19 -20.71
CA ILE A 52 0.12 5.02 -20.82
C ILE A 52 -0.28 4.13 -22.00
N GLU A 53 -1.57 3.92 -22.22
CA GLU A 53 -2.09 3.15 -23.35
C GLU A 53 -1.77 3.83 -24.68
N ALA A 54 -1.94 5.16 -24.77
CA ALA A 54 -1.60 5.93 -25.96
C ALA A 54 -0.09 5.88 -26.28
N ALA A 55 0.78 6.01 -25.28
CA ALA A 55 2.21 5.89 -25.43
C ALA A 55 2.61 4.48 -25.91
N TYR A 56 2.02 3.44 -25.33
CA TYR A 56 2.23 2.06 -25.77
C TYR A 56 1.81 1.85 -27.24
N GLU A 57 0.65 2.38 -27.66
CA GLU A 57 0.17 2.28 -29.05
C GLU A 57 1.09 3.02 -30.05
N GLN A 58 1.71 4.12 -29.61
CA GLN A 58 2.72 4.85 -30.41
C GLN A 58 4.06 4.12 -30.53
N GLY A 59 4.20 2.99 -29.85
CA GLY A 59 5.41 2.18 -29.90
C GLY A 59 6.45 2.53 -28.84
N GLU A 60 6.12 3.36 -27.87
CA GLU A 60 7.01 3.64 -26.75
C GLU A 60 7.24 2.39 -25.88
N ASP A 61 8.46 2.30 -25.32
CA ASP A 61 8.88 1.24 -24.42
C ASP A 61 9.53 1.90 -23.17
N SER A 62 8.68 2.51 -22.35
CA SER A 62 9.12 3.19 -21.13
C SER A 62 9.05 2.26 -19.91
N GLU A 63 9.79 2.63 -18.88
CA GLU A 63 9.79 1.89 -17.61
C GLU A 63 8.38 1.89 -16.96
N ILE A 64 7.63 2.97 -17.10
CA ILE A 64 6.24 3.07 -16.61
C ILE A 64 5.36 2.05 -17.33
N ILE A 65 5.49 1.91 -18.66
CA ILE A 65 4.71 0.93 -19.44
C ILE A 65 5.04 -0.49 -18.97
N ARG A 66 6.32 -0.81 -18.80
CA ARG A 66 6.75 -2.14 -18.34
C ARG A 66 6.26 -2.44 -16.92
N ALA A 67 6.31 -1.47 -16.01
CA ALA A 67 5.79 -1.63 -14.66
C ALA A 67 4.27 -1.84 -14.64
N ALA A 68 3.53 -1.09 -15.47
CA ALA A 68 2.10 -1.28 -15.65
C ALA A 68 1.77 -2.66 -16.23
N GLN A 69 2.54 -3.10 -17.26
CA GLN A 69 2.41 -4.44 -17.85
C GLN A 69 2.67 -5.55 -16.82
N SER A 70 3.72 -5.43 -16.01
CA SER A 70 4.01 -6.41 -14.96
C SER A 70 2.88 -6.48 -13.93
N THR A 71 2.42 -5.34 -13.45
CA THR A 71 1.30 -5.25 -12.50
C THR A 71 0.05 -5.94 -13.04
N ILE A 72 -0.36 -5.61 -14.26
CA ILE A 72 -1.56 -6.18 -14.87
C ILE A 72 -1.33 -7.65 -15.22
N GLY A 73 -0.16 -7.99 -15.75
CA GLY A 73 0.20 -9.33 -16.17
C GLY A 73 0.15 -10.36 -15.04
N TYR A 74 0.81 -10.11 -13.92
CA TYR A 74 0.83 -11.04 -12.79
C TYR A 74 -0.57 -11.31 -12.23
N MET A 75 -1.37 -10.28 -12.01
CA MET A 75 -2.73 -10.45 -11.51
C MET A 75 -3.64 -11.17 -12.52
N ALA A 76 -3.54 -10.82 -13.79
CA ALA A 76 -4.34 -11.45 -14.84
C ALA A 76 -3.98 -12.94 -15.00
N THR A 77 -2.68 -13.26 -14.97
CA THR A 77 -2.18 -14.64 -15.07
C THR A 77 -2.63 -15.49 -13.89
N MET A 78 -2.48 -15.00 -12.67
CA MET A 78 -2.96 -15.69 -11.47
C MET A 78 -4.46 -15.98 -11.55
N ARG A 79 -5.28 -14.99 -11.90
CA ARG A 79 -6.72 -15.17 -12.01
C ARG A 79 -7.09 -16.13 -13.14
N TYR A 80 -6.36 -16.10 -14.25
CA TYR A 80 -6.54 -17.00 -15.36
C TYR A 80 -6.26 -18.46 -14.96
N PHE A 81 -5.15 -18.73 -14.26
CA PHE A 81 -4.83 -20.08 -13.80
C PHE A 81 -5.86 -20.59 -12.81
N ARG A 82 -6.25 -19.80 -11.81
CA ARG A 82 -7.30 -20.17 -10.85
C ARG A 82 -8.63 -20.53 -11.50
N LEU A 83 -9.01 -19.82 -12.57
CA LEU A 83 -10.23 -20.15 -13.31
C LEU A 83 -10.09 -21.43 -14.13
N ASN A 84 -8.87 -21.79 -14.53
CA ASN A 84 -8.60 -22.96 -15.35
C ASN A 84 -8.16 -24.21 -14.56
N ASP A 85 -7.98 -24.11 -13.25
CA ASP A 85 -7.73 -25.26 -12.37
C ASP A 85 -8.87 -26.27 -12.42
N ILE A 86 -10.06 -25.81 -12.77
CA ILE A 86 -11.26 -26.62 -12.94
C ILE A 86 -11.82 -26.38 -14.34
N SER A 87 -11.99 -27.46 -15.13
CA SER A 87 -12.67 -27.41 -16.40
C SER A 87 -14.16 -27.21 -16.21
N HIS A 88 -14.74 -26.23 -16.94
CA HIS A 88 -16.17 -25.99 -16.99
C HIS A 88 -16.73 -26.59 -18.28
N GLU A 89 -17.44 -27.70 -18.17
CA GLU A 89 -18.06 -28.39 -19.28
C GLU A 89 -19.61 -28.30 -19.22
N THR A 90 -20.29 -28.63 -20.30
CA THR A 90 -21.76 -28.55 -20.39
C THR A 90 -22.48 -29.41 -19.35
N ASP A 91 -21.84 -30.47 -18.87
CA ASP A 91 -22.39 -31.43 -17.91
C ASP A 91 -21.83 -31.23 -16.47
N GLY A 92 -21.05 -30.14 -16.23
CA GLY A 92 -20.56 -29.78 -14.91
C GLY A 92 -19.09 -29.40 -14.83
N ARG A 93 -18.59 -29.30 -13.61
CA ARG A 93 -17.20 -28.98 -13.33
C ARG A 93 -16.37 -30.26 -13.29
N LYS A 94 -15.32 -30.32 -14.08
CA LYS A 94 -14.41 -31.48 -14.14
C LYS A 94 -12.98 -31.07 -13.89
N VAL A 95 -12.21 -31.99 -13.35
CA VAL A 95 -10.76 -31.89 -13.25
C VAL A 95 -10.18 -32.55 -14.48
N LYS A 96 -9.43 -31.84 -15.31
CA LYS A 96 -8.68 -32.45 -16.41
C LYS A 96 -7.56 -33.31 -15.82
N MET A 97 -7.64 -34.60 -16.07
CA MET A 97 -6.53 -35.52 -15.83
C MET A 97 -6.05 -35.96 -17.21
N ASP A 98 -4.90 -35.47 -17.64
CA ASP A 98 -4.23 -36.03 -18.81
C ASP A 98 -3.55 -37.31 -18.44
N GLY A 99 -3.84 -38.34 -19.24
CA GLY A 99 -3.87 -39.74 -18.79
C GLY A 99 -2.56 -40.49 -18.64
N GLU A 100 -1.34 -40.01 -18.88
CA GLU A 100 -0.18 -40.91 -18.73
C GLU A 100 1.07 -40.30 -18.08
N ASN A 101 1.27 -38.99 -18.07
CA ASN A 101 2.54 -38.46 -17.52
C ASN A 101 2.40 -37.18 -16.67
N GLU A 102 1.22 -36.60 -16.52
CA GLU A 102 1.02 -35.37 -15.75
C GLU A 102 0.22 -35.66 -14.48
N ARG A 103 0.80 -35.38 -13.34
CA ARG A 103 0.07 -35.39 -12.07
C ARG A 103 -0.46 -34.00 -11.78
N ARG A 104 -1.71 -33.95 -11.33
CA ARG A 104 -2.29 -32.71 -10.80
C ARG A 104 -1.39 -32.16 -9.69
N PRO A 105 -1.08 -30.84 -9.70
CA PRO A 105 -0.37 -30.24 -8.59
C PRO A 105 -1.12 -30.45 -7.27
N PHE A 106 -0.40 -30.61 -6.19
CA PHE A 106 -0.98 -30.64 -4.86
C PHE A 106 -1.50 -29.26 -4.48
N GLU A 107 -2.53 -29.19 -3.64
CA GLU A 107 -3.13 -27.93 -3.19
C GLU A 107 -2.08 -26.94 -2.65
N TRP A 108 -1.12 -27.39 -1.87
CA TRP A 108 -0.04 -26.54 -1.35
C TRP A 108 0.86 -25.96 -2.45
N GLN A 109 1.01 -26.65 -3.59
CA GLN A 109 1.78 -26.14 -4.73
C GLN A 109 1.01 -25.02 -5.44
N LEU A 110 -0.30 -25.20 -5.63
CA LEU A 110 -1.17 -24.17 -6.18
C LEU A 110 -1.23 -22.92 -5.27
N GLU A 111 -1.37 -23.13 -3.96
CA GLU A 111 -1.32 -22.04 -2.98
C GLU A 111 0.02 -21.29 -3.00
N ARG A 112 1.13 -22.02 -3.15
CA ARG A 112 2.46 -21.42 -3.24
C ARG A 112 2.63 -20.60 -4.52
N ASP A 113 2.19 -21.12 -5.64
CA ASP A 113 2.25 -20.44 -6.94
C ASP A 113 1.40 -19.16 -6.94
N ASP A 114 0.17 -19.25 -6.45
CA ASP A 114 -0.72 -18.12 -6.25
C ASP A 114 -0.10 -17.03 -5.36
N ARG A 115 0.56 -17.45 -4.28
CA ARG A 115 1.24 -16.52 -3.37
C ARG A 115 2.38 -15.79 -4.07
N MET A 116 3.19 -16.51 -4.85
CA MET A 116 4.28 -15.89 -5.62
C MET A 116 3.76 -14.89 -6.65
N HIS A 117 2.72 -15.23 -7.41
CA HIS A 117 2.11 -14.31 -8.36
C HIS A 117 1.53 -13.06 -7.68
N LEU A 118 0.93 -13.22 -6.52
CA LEU A 118 0.38 -12.12 -5.76
C LEU A 118 1.47 -11.22 -5.17
N GLU A 119 2.56 -11.80 -4.70
CA GLU A 119 3.73 -11.06 -4.22
C GLU A 119 4.36 -10.23 -5.34
N GLU A 120 4.55 -10.84 -6.52
CA GLU A 120 5.07 -10.13 -7.68
C GLU A 120 4.11 -9.05 -8.20
N TYR A 121 2.79 -9.27 -8.09
CA TYR A 121 1.80 -8.21 -8.35
C TYR A 121 2.03 -7.01 -7.44
N TYR A 122 2.19 -7.20 -6.13
CA TYR A 122 2.40 -6.08 -5.20
C TYR A 122 3.75 -5.39 -5.43
N ASN A 123 4.82 -6.15 -5.65
CA ASN A 123 6.13 -5.60 -5.98
C ASN A 123 6.08 -4.74 -7.26
N SER A 124 5.40 -5.26 -8.29
CA SER A 124 5.23 -4.54 -9.56
C SER A 124 4.35 -3.30 -9.40
N PHE A 125 3.29 -3.40 -8.60
CA PHE A 125 2.41 -2.27 -8.30
C PHE A 125 3.15 -1.17 -7.52
N ASP A 126 3.97 -1.54 -6.54
CA ASP A 126 4.77 -0.60 -5.77
C ASP A 126 5.78 0.14 -6.65
N ARG A 127 6.45 -0.59 -7.55
CA ARG A 127 7.32 0.03 -8.55
C ARG A 127 6.54 0.96 -9.47
N PHE A 128 5.37 0.54 -9.94
CA PHE A 128 4.51 1.34 -10.82
C PHE A 128 4.08 2.64 -10.15
N ILE A 129 3.58 2.59 -8.92
CA ILE A 129 3.22 3.79 -8.16
C ILE A 129 4.44 4.68 -7.93
N GLY A 130 5.60 4.11 -7.57
CA GLY A 130 6.84 4.86 -7.39
C GLY A 130 7.23 5.67 -8.64
N LEU A 131 7.10 5.08 -9.83
CA LEU A 131 7.34 5.78 -11.10
C LEU A 131 6.29 6.86 -11.39
N LEU A 132 5.02 6.59 -11.07
CA LEU A 132 3.94 7.55 -11.26
C LEU A 132 4.06 8.78 -10.35
N MET A 133 4.69 8.67 -9.18
CA MET A 133 4.86 9.82 -8.28
C MET A 133 5.62 10.99 -8.93
N ALA A 134 6.48 10.70 -9.92
CA ALA A 134 7.19 11.72 -10.70
C ALA A 134 6.40 12.18 -11.94
N ASP A 135 5.29 11.52 -12.30
CA ASP A 135 4.50 11.84 -13.49
C ASP A 135 3.54 13.01 -13.21
N THR A 136 3.58 14.02 -14.08
CA THR A 136 2.77 15.22 -13.93
C THR A 136 1.26 15.02 -14.08
N ASN A 137 0.84 14.02 -14.88
CA ASN A 137 -0.56 13.68 -15.03
C ASN A 137 -1.08 13.00 -13.77
N PHE A 138 -0.27 12.10 -13.19
CA PHE A 138 -0.61 11.45 -11.93
C PHE A 138 -0.74 12.47 -10.78
N GLN A 139 0.13 13.48 -10.72
CA GLN A 139 0.08 14.55 -9.71
C GLN A 139 -1.21 15.39 -9.77
N GLN A 140 -1.92 15.40 -10.91
CA GLN A 140 -3.23 16.04 -11.02
C GLN A 140 -4.39 15.19 -10.53
N THR A 141 -4.18 13.89 -10.31
CA THR A 141 -5.23 12.95 -9.87
C THR A 141 -5.71 13.23 -8.45
N GLN A 142 -6.94 12.82 -8.17
CA GLN A 142 -7.49 12.90 -6.81
C GLN A 142 -6.74 12.00 -5.83
N LEU A 143 -6.19 10.88 -6.29
CA LEU A 143 -5.40 9.99 -5.46
C LEU A 143 -4.15 10.70 -4.96
N TYR A 144 -3.34 11.27 -5.87
CA TYR A 144 -2.13 12.01 -5.49
C TYR A 144 -2.44 13.18 -4.54
N LYS A 145 -3.49 13.96 -4.83
CA LYS A 145 -3.91 15.08 -3.97
C LYS A 145 -4.28 14.62 -2.56
N ARG A 146 -4.92 13.47 -2.43
CA ARG A 146 -5.23 12.89 -1.12
C ARG A 146 -3.98 12.42 -0.39
N MET A 147 -3.06 11.76 -1.08
CA MET A 147 -1.79 11.30 -0.50
C MET A 147 -0.93 12.49 -0.05
N SER A 148 -0.72 13.47 -0.93
CA SER A 148 0.11 14.64 -0.64
C SER A 148 -0.43 15.55 0.46
N GLY A 149 -1.73 15.49 0.75
CA GLY A 149 -2.37 16.23 1.86
C GLY A 149 -2.17 15.59 3.24
N LEU A 150 -1.57 14.40 3.30
CA LEU A 150 -1.30 13.70 4.56
C LEU A 150 0.11 13.96 5.08
N VAL A 151 0.29 13.91 6.39
CA VAL A 151 1.61 13.93 7.04
C VAL A 151 2.31 12.58 6.88
N VAL A 152 1.55 11.48 6.94
CA VAL A 152 1.99 10.12 6.57
C VAL A 152 1.51 9.86 5.13
N LYS A 153 2.32 10.23 4.15
CA LYS A 153 1.93 10.29 2.72
C LYS A 153 2.43 9.12 1.87
N ASP A 154 3.38 8.34 2.38
CA ASP A 154 4.06 7.26 1.64
C ASP A 154 4.31 6.03 2.53
N CYS A 155 4.63 4.92 1.88
CA CYS A 155 4.90 3.65 2.56
C CYS A 155 6.14 3.70 3.45
N GLU A 156 7.17 4.44 3.05
CA GLU A 156 8.42 4.55 3.78
C GLU A 156 8.18 5.21 5.15
N THR A 157 7.46 6.34 5.16
CA THR A 157 7.06 7.02 6.39
C THR A 157 6.21 6.11 7.29
N LEU A 158 5.22 5.42 6.71
CA LEU A 158 4.35 4.54 7.48
C LEU A 158 5.11 3.35 8.07
N GLN A 159 6.00 2.74 7.30
CA GLN A 159 6.88 1.66 7.75
C GLN A 159 7.83 2.11 8.85
N TRP A 160 8.40 3.30 8.71
CA TRP A 160 9.30 3.87 9.71
C TRP A 160 8.63 4.02 11.07
N VAL A 161 7.39 4.49 11.11
CA VAL A 161 6.69 4.76 12.38
C VAL A 161 5.99 3.54 12.98
N THR A 162 5.57 2.57 12.17
CA THR A 162 4.85 1.38 12.65
C THR A 162 5.74 0.14 12.74
N GLY A 163 6.91 0.13 12.10
CA GLY A 163 7.79 -1.04 11.99
C GLY A 163 7.22 -2.16 11.11
N ILE A 164 6.15 -1.92 10.37
CA ILE A 164 5.47 -2.91 9.52
C ILE A 164 5.73 -2.56 8.05
N GLU A 165 6.14 -3.55 7.26
CA GLU A 165 6.35 -3.35 5.83
C GLU A 165 5.00 -3.25 5.10
N PHE A 166 4.82 -2.18 4.30
CA PHE A 166 3.59 -1.90 3.56
C PHE A 166 3.83 -1.87 2.06
N SER A 167 2.81 -2.30 1.31
CA SER A 167 2.71 -2.03 -0.11
C SER A 167 1.94 -0.73 -0.37
N ASN A 168 2.23 -0.07 -1.48
CA ASN A 168 1.44 1.09 -1.93
C ASN A 168 -0.04 0.73 -2.15
N HIS A 169 -0.31 -0.50 -2.55
CA HIS A 169 -1.69 -0.98 -2.67
C HIS A 169 -2.43 -0.93 -1.32
N LEU A 170 -1.78 -1.38 -0.24
CA LEU A 170 -2.35 -1.30 1.10
C LEU A 170 -2.45 0.15 1.58
N LEU A 171 -1.40 0.96 1.38
CA LEU A 171 -1.40 2.39 1.73
C LEU A 171 -2.60 3.09 1.10
N ILE A 172 -2.85 2.89 -0.20
CA ILE A 172 -3.98 3.48 -0.91
C ILE A 172 -5.32 3.06 -0.29
N ARG A 173 -5.46 1.81 0.13
CA ARG A 173 -6.68 1.33 0.79
C ARG A 173 -6.91 1.93 2.16
N ILE A 174 -5.85 2.21 2.91
CA ILE A 174 -5.96 2.79 4.26
C ILE A 174 -5.92 4.32 4.28
N LEU A 175 -5.77 5.00 3.12
CA LEU A 175 -5.79 6.48 3.05
C LEU A 175 -6.97 7.13 3.80
N PRO A 176 -8.22 6.63 3.70
CA PRO A 176 -9.31 7.20 4.47
C PRO A 176 -9.10 7.12 5.98
N LEU A 177 -8.45 6.05 6.45
CA LEU A 177 -8.17 5.83 7.88
C LEU A 177 -7.00 6.69 8.35
N LEU A 178 -5.98 6.87 7.50
CA LEU A 178 -4.89 7.83 7.74
C LEU A 178 -5.43 9.25 7.86
N ASN A 179 -6.34 9.64 6.97
CA ASN A 179 -6.98 10.95 7.04
C ASN A 179 -7.82 11.12 8.33
N GLU A 180 -8.58 10.11 8.72
CA GLU A 180 -9.35 10.13 9.97
C GLU A 180 -8.43 10.23 11.19
N ALA A 181 -7.34 9.46 11.21
CA ALA A 181 -6.32 9.51 12.25
C ALA A 181 -5.65 10.89 12.31
N GLN A 182 -5.30 11.46 11.14
CA GLN A 182 -4.72 12.80 11.06
C GLN A 182 -5.65 13.87 11.60
N MET A 183 -6.94 13.81 11.27
CA MET A 183 -7.93 14.76 11.83
C MET A 183 -8.01 14.67 13.36
N TYR A 184 -7.92 13.47 13.92
CA TYR A 184 -7.90 13.29 15.37
C TYR A 184 -6.64 13.91 16.01
N VAL A 185 -5.46 13.62 15.44
CA VAL A 185 -4.18 14.16 15.92
C VAL A 185 -4.13 15.67 15.74
N GLN A 186 -4.63 16.21 14.62
CA GLN A 186 -4.74 17.65 14.37
C GLN A 186 -5.57 18.34 15.47
N LYS A 187 -6.69 17.74 15.87
CA LYS A 187 -7.53 18.28 16.95
C LYS A 187 -6.78 18.30 18.30
N ALA A 188 -5.97 17.29 18.57
CA ALA A 188 -5.16 17.24 19.79
C ALA A 188 -3.96 18.20 19.75
N TYR A 189 -3.40 18.43 18.55
CA TYR A 189 -2.29 19.36 18.33
C TYR A 189 -2.73 20.83 18.45
N GLY A 190 -3.92 21.18 17.97
CA GLY A 190 -4.47 22.51 18.00
C GLY A 190 -4.69 23.14 16.63
N GLU A 191 -4.69 24.50 16.56
CA GLU A 191 -5.05 25.24 15.34
C GLU A 191 -3.95 25.25 14.27
N ALA A 192 -2.67 25.15 14.68
CA ALA A 192 -1.56 25.14 13.72
C ALA A 192 -1.59 23.88 12.85
N PRO A 193 -1.36 24.01 11.51
CA PRO A 193 -1.41 22.86 10.62
C PRO A 193 -0.25 21.90 10.88
N LEU A 194 -0.53 20.60 10.91
CA LEU A 194 0.49 19.54 11.09
C LEU A 194 1.54 19.55 9.97
N SER A 195 1.20 20.03 8.77
CA SER A 195 2.14 20.14 7.64
C SER A 195 3.21 21.23 7.81
N GLY A 196 3.07 22.11 8.80
CA GLY A 196 4.03 23.17 9.11
C GLY A 196 4.97 22.84 10.26
N ILE A 197 5.05 21.58 10.69
CA ILE A 197 5.96 21.16 11.76
C ILE A 197 7.36 20.99 11.19
N ASP A 198 8.29 21.88 11.59
CA ASP A 198 9.69 21.85 11.19
C ASP A 198 10.58 21.06 12.17
N ASP A 199 10.03 20.62 13.28
CA ASP A 199 10.73 19.86 14.33
C ASP A 199 10.64 18.37 14.07
N ASP A 200 11.75 17.73 13.77
CA ASP A 200 11.82 16.30 13.44
C ASP A 200 11.28 15.40 14.57
N GLY A 201 11.58 15.76 15.84
CA GLY A 201 11.09 14.98 16.98
C GLY A 201 9.57 15.09 17.14
N LEU A 202 9.03 16.28 16.99
CA LEU A 202 7.59 16.52 17.05
C LEU A 202 6.88 15.91 15.84
N LEU A 203 7.48 16.00 14.65
CA LEU A 203 6.97 15.39 13.43
C LEU A 203 6.90 13.87 13.57
N PHE A 204 7.95 13.23 14.11
CA PHE A 204 7.96 11.79 14.38
C PHE A 204 6.82 11.36 15.32
N LEU A 205 6.58 12.11 16.41
CA LEU A 205 5.49 11.81 17.35
C LEU A 205 4.13 11.91 16.67
N VAL A 206 3.93 12.94 15.84
CA VAL A 206 2.69 13.13 15.04
C VAL A 206 2.49 11.98 14.05
N GLN A 207 3.53 11.65 13.28
CA GLN A 207 3.46 10.56 12.31
C GLN A 207 3.20 9.21 12.98
N SER A 208 3.84 8.94 14.12
CA SER A 208 3.63 7.72 14.90
C SER A 208 2.20 7.64 15.43
N ALA A 209 1.67 8.71 15.99
CA ALA A 209 0.28 8.76 16.47
C ALA A 209 -0.72 8.48 15.33
N ILE A 210 -0.50 9.06 14.14
CA ILE A 210 -1.34 8.85 12.95
C ILE A 210 -1.22 7.40 12.46
N GLY A 211 -0.01 6.89 12.31
CA GLY A 211 0.27 5.54 11.80
C GLY A 211 -0.38 4.45 12.67
N HIS A 212 -0.08 4.43 13.95
CA HIS A 212 -0.63 3.44 14.89
C HIS A 212 -2.17 3.54 15.01
N ARG A 213 -2.72 4.76 15.04
CA ARG A 213 -4.17 4.93 15.06
C ARG A 213 -4.84 4.44 13.79
N ALA A 214 -4.26 4.70 12.62
CA ALA A 214 -4.79 4.21 11.35
C ALA A 214 -4.76 2.68 11.28
N MET A 215 -3.69 2.05 11.80
CA MET A 215 -3.58 0.59 11.91
C MET A 215 -4.63 -0.01 12.84
N ALA A 216 -4.85 0.58 14.00
CA ALA A 216 -5.92 0.16 14.89
C ALA A 216 -7.29 0.20 14.20
N LEU A 217 -7.61 1.31 13.53
CA LEU A 217 -8.85 1.48 12.79
C LEU A 217 -8.99 0.46 11.65
N PHE A 218 -7.88 0.18 10.96
CA PHE A 218 -7.84 -0.79 9.88
C PHE A 218 -8.20 -2.18 10.37
N VAL A 219 -7.52 -2.68 11.40
CA VAL A 219 -7.81 -4.00 11.99
C VAL A 219 -9.24 -4.11 12.48
N ARG A 220 -9.77 -3.06 13.10
CA ARG A 220 -11.13 -3.04 13.62
C ARG A 220 -12.20 -3.07 12.53
N ARG A 221 -11.97 -2.39 11.39
CA ARG A 221 -12.98 -2.18 10.34
C ARG A 221 -12.87 -3.14 9.17
N THR A 222 -11.77 -3.86 9.08
CA THR A 222 -11.53 -4.78 7.97
C THR A 222 -11.62 -6.20 8.48
N GLU A 223 -12.51 -7.00 7.89
CA GLU A 223 -12.43 -8.44 8.07
C GLU A 223 -11.12 -8.91 7.42
N MET A 224 -10.18 -9.39 8.24
CA MET A 224 -8.86 -9.84 7.75
C MET A 224 -8.96 -10.90 6.66
N LYS A 225 -10.07 -11.67 6.63
CA LYS A 225 -10.38 -12.63 5.55
C LYS A 225 -10.66 -11.97 4.19
N ALA A 226 -11.04 -10.70 4.19
CA ALA A 226 -11.33 -9.95 2.96
C ALA A 226 -10.07 -9.32 2.35
N LEU A 227 -8.92 -9.38 3.04
CA LEU A 227 -7.66 -8.91 2.49
C LEU A 227 -7.08 -9.98 1.57
N PRO A 228 -6.63 -9.60 0.36
CA PRO A 228 -5.84 -10.50 -0.44
C PRO A 228 -4.62 -10.98 0.36
N ALA A 229 -4.29 -12.26 0.29
CA ALA A 229 -3.04 -12.77 0.82
C ALA A 229 -1.89 -11.92 0.23
N GLY A 230 -0.98 -11.42 1.07
CA GLY A 230 0.10 -10.51 0.66
C GLY A 230 -0.20 -9.02 0.82
N ALA A 231 -1.39 -8.62 1.28
CA ALA A 231 -1.66 -7.23 1.66
C ALA A 231 -0.87 -6.82 2.92
N PHE A 232 -0.61 -7.78 3.79
CA PHE A 232 0.53 -7.78 4.70
C PHE A 232 1.54 -8.77 4.11
N ARG A 233 2.78 -8.39 3.93
CA ARG A 233 3.82 -9.39 3.94
C ARG A 233 3.69 -10.06 5.30
N GLU A 234 3.08 -11.26 5.29
CA GLU A 234 3.00 -12.05 6.51
C GLU A 234 4.39 -12.03 7.10
N VAL A 235 4.53 -11.57 8.33
CA VAL A 235 5.61 -12.04 9.18
C VAL A 235 5.34 -13.52 9.32
N ILE A 236 5.86 -14.28 8.36
CA ILE A 236 5.78 -15.73 8.36
C ILE A 236 6.65 -16.16 9.52
N THR A 237 6.01 -16.30 10.65
CA THR A 237 6.60 -17.16 11.67
C THR A 237 6.75 -18.53 11.01
N SER A 238 7.99 -18.89 10.77
CA SER A 238 8.43 -20.20 10.26
C SER A 238 7.87 -21.30 11.13
N GLY A 239 6.69 -21.77 10.79
CA GLY A 239 6.01 -22.84 11.52
C GLY A 239 4.67 -23.10 10.84
N GLY A 240 4.69 -24.03 9.89
CA GLY A 240 3.55 -24.41 9.07
C GLY A 240 2.28 -24.66 9.89
N GLY A 241 1.31 -23.83 9.65
CA GLY A 241 -0.04 -23.95 10.16
C GLY A 241 -0.72 -22.60 10.02
N LYS A 242 -1.64 -22.48 9.07
CA LYS A 242 -2.63 -21.39 9.05
C LYS A 242 -3.36 -21.39 10.39
N LYS A 243 -2.91 -20.59 11.34
CA LYS A 243 -3.79 -20.12 12.41
C LYS A 243 -4.35 -18.80 11.93
N ASP A 244 -5.60 -18.83 11.51
CA ASP A 244 -6.39 -17.61 11.41
C ASP A 244 -6.28 -16.91 12.77
N ASN A 245 -5.88 -15.64 12.77
CA ASN A 245 -5.89 -14.85 13.99
C ASN A 245 -7.28 -14.91 14.59
N THR A 246 -7.37 -15.29 15.85
CA THR A 246 -8.64 -15.33 16.53
C THR A 246 -9.19 -13.92 16.68
N THR A 247 -10.50 -13.77 16.75
CA THR A 247 -11.14 -12.46 16.99
C THR A 247 -10.57 -11.78 18.24
N GLU A 248 -10.15 -12.56 19.23
CA GLU A 248 -9.52 -12.07 20.46
C GLU A 248 -8.13 -11.46 20.20
N GLN A 249 -7.28 -12.12 19.39
CA GLN A 249 -5.96 -11.58 19.02
C GLN A 249 -6.08 -10.27 18.23
N LEU A 250 -7.08 -10.16 17.34
CA LEU A 250 -7.34 -8.93 16.60
C LEU A 250 -7.82 -7.81 17.52
N HIS A 251 -8.62 -8.16 18.54
CA HIS A 251 -9.08 -7.21 19.55
C HIS A 251 -7.93 -6.72 20.44
N ASP A 252 -7.01 -7.61 20.81
CA ASP A 252 -5.83 -7.26 21.60
C ASP A 252 -4.89 -6.37 20.79
N TYR A 253 -4.64 -6.70 19.52
CA TYR A 253 -3.86 -5.86 18.62
C TYR A 253 -4.48 -4.46 18.48
N TYR A 254 -5.78 -4.37 18.23
CA TYR A 254 -6.49 -3.07 18.17
C TYR A 254 -6.29 -2.25 19.45
N ARG A 255 -6.45 -2.87 20.61
CA ARG A 255 -6.30 -2.17 21.89
C ARG A 255 -4.87 -1.67 22.11
N GLU A 256 -3.89 -2.48 21.75
CA GLU A 256 -2.49 -2.11 21.88
C GLU A 256 -2.12 -0.98 20.93
N GLU A 257 -2.50 -1.05 19.66
CA GLU A 257 -2.24 0.02 18.69
C GLU A 257 -2.91 1.34 19.09
N MET A 258 -4.13 1.28 19.63
CA MET A 258 -4.79 2.48 20.15
C MET A 258 -4.07 3.06 21.38
N ARG A 259 -3.60 2.21 22.28
CA ARG A 259 -2.84 2.63 23.47
C ARG A 259 -1.52 3.31 23.07
N VAL A 260 -0.82 2.75 22.11
CA VAL A 260 0.42 3.30 21.55
C VAL A 260 0.15 4.65 20.89
N ALA A 261 -0.89 4.74 20.06
CA ALA A 261 -1.28 6.00 19.43
C ALA A 261 -1.59 7.10 20.44
N GLU A 262 -2.34 6.80 21.50
CA GLU A 262 -2.66 7.77 22.56
C GLU A 262 -1.42 8.19 23.36
N ALA A 263 -0.46 7.28 23.58
CA ALA A 263 0.82 7.63 24.21
C ALA A 263 1.60 8.65 23.36
N TYR A 264 1.70 8.44 22.05
CA TYR A 264 2.34 9.40 21.14
C TYR A 264 1.59 10.75 21.10
N VAL A 265 0.26 10.76 21.18
CA VAL A 265 -0.51 12.02 21.27
C VAL A 265 -0.16 12.77 22.57
N HIS A 266 -0.06 12.06 23.68
CA HIS A 266 0.32 12.66 24.97
C HIS A 266 1.75 13.24 24.93
N ASP A 267 2.70 12.48 24.37
CA ASP A 267 4.09 12.91 24.26
C ASP A 267 4.23 14.13 23.32
N MET A 268 3.48 14.14 22.21
CA MET A 268 3.37 15.27 21.30
C MET A 268 2.89 16.54 22.02
N GLN A 269 1.82 16.43 22.81
CA GLN A 269 1.30 17.55 23.57
C GLN A 269 2.31 18.04 24.63
N SER A 270 2.92 17.12 25.34
CA SER A 270 3.94 17.43 26.36
C SER A 270 5.16 18.15 25.77
N LEU A 271 5.66 17.68 24.63
CA LEU A 271 6.80 18.29 23.93
C LEU A 271 6.44 19.70 23.41
N ARG A 272 5.26 19.84 22.80
CA ARG A 272 4.77 21.15 22.34
C ARG A 272 4.67 22.16 23.48
N ASP A 273 4.06 21.74 24.61
CA ASP A 273 3.85 22.62 25.78
C ASP A 273 5.19 22.96 26.46
N TYR A 274 6.14 22.03 26.52
CA TYR A 274 7.49 22.28 26.99
C TYR A 274 8.17 23.38 26.16
N ARG A 275 8.13 23.29 24.83
CA ARG A 275 8.76 24.27 23.93
C ARG A 275 8.07 25.63 23.97
N ALA A 276 6.74 25.65 24.08
CA ALA A 276 6.00 26.90 24.26
C ALA A 276 6.42 27.59 25.57
N ASN A 277 6.60 26.84 26.64
CA ASN A 277 7.06 27.37 27.93
C ASN A 277 8.54 27.80 27.92
N GLU A 278 9.40 27.10 27.21
CA GLU A 278 10.81 27.46 27.04
C GLU A 278 10.95 28.80 26.31
N SER A 279 10.16 29.04 25.28
CA SER A 279 10.13 30.32 24.58
C SER A 279 9.64 31.47 25.47
N VAL A 280 8.70 31.20 26.37
CA VAL A 280 8.18 32.19 27.33
C VAL A 280 9.19 32.42 28.45
N ALA A 281 9.88 31.37 28.93
CA ALA A 281 10.90 31.51 29.96
C ALA A 281 12.07 32.39 29.50
N HIS A 282 12.47 32.31 28.23
CA HIS A 282 13.48 33.21 27.66
C HIS A 282 13.01 34.68 27.61
N LEU A 283 11.71 34.91 27.46
CA LEU A 283 11.13 36.26 27.47
C LEU A 283 10.90 36.82 28.88
N THR A 284 10.86 35.96 29.88
CA THR A 284 10.59 36.35 31.30
C THR A 284 11.82 36.31 32.21
N MET A 285 12.99 35.87 31.72
CA MET A 285 14.22 36.09 32.46
C MET A 285 14.48 37.59 32.55
N PRO A 286 14.46 38.19 33.73
CA PRO A 286 14.87 39.58 33.85
C PRO A 286 16.30 39.69 33.32
N GLU A 287 16.50 40.46 32.25
CA GLU A 287 17.83 40.83 31.82
C GLU A 287 18.64 41.24 33.07
N ASN A 288 19.87 40.82 33.12
CA ASN A 288 20.84 41.25 34.15
C ASN A 288 21.13 42.74 33.95
N ASP A 289 20.17 43.58 34.27
CA ASP A 289 20.30 45.03 34.23
C ASP A 289 20.97 45.48 35.55
N GLU A 290 22.05 46.23 35.42
CA GLU A 290 22.80 46.82 36.55
C GLU A 290 21.89 47.63 37.49
N ASN A 291 20.72 48.00 37.07
CA ASN A 291 19.69 48.70 37.85
C ASN A 291 18.72 47.78 38.60
N ASN A 292 18.83 46.47 38.44
CA ASN A 292 17.94 45.52 39.10
C ASN A 292 18.30 45.41 40.59
N LYS A 293 17.47 45.94 41.47
CA LYS A 293 17.69 46.05 42.93
C LYS A 293 17.93 44.69 43.64
N TYR A 294 17.81 43.59 42.93
CA TYR A 294 18.04 42.21 43.48
C TYR A 294 19.43 41.64 43.19
N PHE A 295 20.30 42.38 42.45
CA PHE A 295 21.71 42.08 42.31
C PHE A 295 22.54 42.92 43.33
N ARG A 296 22.54 42.50 44.58
CA ARG A 296 23.61 42.84 45.52
C ARG A 296 24.21 41.54 46.02
N VAL A 297 25.46 41.31 45.63
CA VAL A 297 26.39 40.41 46.31
C VAL A 297 26.67 40.96 47.68
#